data_9cd29ece884ff9ffb8e5f7f97d66f880
#
_entry.id   9cd29ece884ff9ffb8e5f7f97d66f880
#
_cell.length_a   1.000
_cell.length_b   1.000
_cell.length_c   1.000
_cell.angle_alpha   90.00
_cell.angle_beta   90.00
_cell.angle_gamma   90.00
#
_symmetry.space_group_name_H-M   'P 1'
#
loop_
_entity.id
_entity.type
_entity.pdbx_description
1 polymer ?
#
loop_
_entity_poly.entity_id
_entity_poly.type
_entity_poly.pdbx_seq_one_letter_code
_entity_poly.pdbx_strand_id
1 'polypeptide(L)'
;MATKIRLQRGGRKGYGVYRMVIAAARAPRDGKCTEKIGTYNPNTNPATVDLNFDRALYWVETGAQPTDTVRNILKTEGVYMMKHLRGGVKKGAFDEAAAQKKFDAWKADKQKGLDAVAAGEAKAKKEAIAKELEAEKKVNEAIAKKVAEKKAAEAAAKAEAEAAKAAEEAAAEAPAEAPAEPAAEA
;
A
#
# COMPACT_ATOMS: atom_id res chain seq x y z
N MET A 1 13.14 -25.88 32.77
CA MET A 1 12.27 -25.93 31.58
C MET A 1 12.89 -25.10 30.47
N ALA A 2 12.79 -25.54 29.20
CA ALA A 2 13.34 -24.75 28.09
C ALA A 2 12.48 -23.50 27.84
N THR A 3 13.14 -22.34 27.77
CA THR A 3 12.51 -21.06 27.42
C THR A 3 12.66 -20.83 25.93
N LYS A 4 11.57 -20.48 25.24
CA LYS A 4 11.55 -20.20 23.80
C LYS A 4 11.20 -18.76 23.50
N ILE A 5 11.83 -18.23 22.46
CA ILE A 5 11.43 -16.95 21.84
C ILE A 5 10.60 -17.31 20.62
N ARG A 6 9.33 -16.85 20.59
CA ARG A 6 8.38 -17.22 19.55
C ARG A 6 7.45 -16.09 19.19
N LEU A 7 6.75 -16.23 18.07
CA LEU A 7 5.71 -15.33 17.63
C LEU A 7 4.35 -15.73 18.20
N GLN A 8 3.69 -14.79 18.83
CA GLN A 8 2.31 -14.87 19.26
C GLN A 8 1.45 -14.09 18.27
N ARG A 9 0.37 -14.67 17.77
CA ARG A 9 -0.48 -14.02 16.78
C ARG A 9 -1.41 -13.02 17.43
N GLY A 10 -1.51 -11.83 16.85
CA GLY A 10 -2.50 -10.79 17.12
C GLY A 10 -3.12 -10.28 15.84
N GLY A 11 -3.88 -9.18 15.92
CA GLY A 11 -4.55 -8.58 14.78
C GLY A 11 -5.88 -9.26 14.42
N ARG A 12 -6.52 -8.79 13.34
CA ARG A 12 -7.81 -9.29 12.85
C ARG A 12 -7.66 -10.48 11.90
N LYS A 13 -8.79 -11.12 11.55
CA LYS A 13 -8.84 -12.18 10.55
C LYS A 13 -8.31 -11.64 9.19
N GLY A 14 -7.39 -12.36 8.57
CA GLY A 14 -6.76 -11.95 7.30
C GLY A 14 -5.59 -10.96 7.43
N TYR A 15 -5.48 -10.20 8.52
CA TYR A 15 -4.41 -9.21 8.74
C TYR A 15 -3.68 -9.50 10.06
N GLY A 16 -2.75 -10.46 10.03
CA GLY A 16 -1.99 -10.92 11.20
C GLY A 16 -0.85 -9.96 11.54
N VAL A 17 -0.79 -9.53 12.81
CA VAL A 17 0.36 -8.85 13.40
C VAL A 17 0.89 -9.75 14.51
N TYR A 18 2.19 -9.87 14.64
CA TYR A 18 2.81 -10.81 15.56
C TYR A 18 3.55 -10.09 16.69
N ARG A 19 3.46 -10.64 17.88
CA ARG A 19 4.25 -10.20 19.03
C ARG A 19 5.38 -11.18 19.24
N MET A 20 6.60 -10.69 19.36
CA MET A 20 7.74 -11.51 19.77
C MET A 20 7.74 -11.63 21.28
N VAL A 21 7.58 -12.86 21.76
CA VAL A 21 7.41 -13.13 23.21
C VAL A 21 8.35 -14.22 23.68
N ILE A 22 8.71 -14.12 24.95
CA ILE A 22 9.40 -15.14 25.70
C ILE A 22 8.38 -15.99 26.43
N ALA A 23 8.40 -17.28 26.21
CA ALA A 23 7.47 -18.19 26.88
C ALA A 23 8.11 -19.57 27.12
N ALA A 24 7.55 -20.30 28.10
CA ALA A 24 7.89 -21.70 28.33
C ALA A 24 7.58 -22.54 27.07
N ALA A 25 8.40 -23.54 26.79
CA ALA A 25 8.25 -24.40 25.60
C ALA A 25 6.86 -25.06 25.49
N ARG A 26 6.26 -25.42 26.63
CA ARG A 26 4.96 -26.09 26.72
C ARG A 26 3.74 -25.15 26.75
N ALA A 27 3.95 -23.82 26.87
CA ALA A 27 2.85 -22.87 26.90
C ALA A 27 2.12 -22.81 25.54
N PRO A 28 0.78 -22.63 25.49
CA PRO A 28 0.06 -22.46 24.24
C PRO A 28 0.53 -21.21 23.48
N ARG A 29 0.35 -21.19 22.15
CA ARG A 29 0.90 -20.12 21.28
C ARG A 29 0.47 -18.72 21.74
N ASP A 30 -0.82 -18.50 21.97
CA ASP A 30 -1.39 -17.19 22.30
C ASP A 30 -1.71 -17.05 23.82
N GLY A 31 -1.16 -17.95 24.64
CA GLY A 31 -1.34 -17.97 26.08
C GLY A 31 -0.39 -17.04 26.84
N LYS A 32 -0.23 -17.32 28.15
CA LYS A 32 0.65 -16.56 29.04
C LYS A 32 2.09 -16.56 28.53
N CYS A 33 2.68 -15.38 28.42
CA CYS A 33 4.09 -15.19 28.13
C CYS A 33 4.81 -14.58 29.34
N THR A 34 6.11 -14.80 29.44
CA THR A 34 6.96 -14.23 30.49
C THR A 34 7.24 -12.76 30.21
N GLU A 35 7.59 -12.44 28.96
CA GLU A 35 7.92 -11.09 28.53
C GLU A 35 7.63 -10.90 27.05
N LYS A 36 7.20 -9.68 26.67
CA LYS A 36 7.08 -9.24 25.26
C LYS A 36 8.31 -8.42 24.93
N ILE A 37 9.06 -8.83 23.90
CA ILE A 37 10.29 -8.17 23.46
C ILE A 37 10.13 -7.33 22.22
N GLY A 38 9.01 -7.46 21.50
CA GLY A 38 8.79 -6.67 20.28
C GLY A 38 7.53 -7.02 19.52
N THR A 39 7.38 -6.37 18.37
CA THR A 39 6.30 -6.62 17.40
C THR A 39 6.88 -6.87 16.01
N TYR A 40 6.20 -7.69 15.23
CA TYR A 40 6.53 -8.00 13.85
C TYR A 40 5.29 -7.87 12.98
N ASN A 41 5.35 -7.00 11.99
CA ASN A 41 4.29 -6.80 11.01
C ASN A 41 4.77 -7.24 9.62
N PRO A 42 4.30 -8.38 9.10
CA PRO A 42 4.66 -8.85 7.77
C PRO A 42 3.86 -8.18 6.65
N ASN A 43 2.81 -7.41 6.98
CA ASN A 43 1.89 -6.83 5.98
C ASN A 43 2.43 -5.56 5.32
N THR A 44 3.54 -5.03 5.82
CA THR A 44 4.26 -3.91 5.22
C THR A 44 5.37 -4.42 4.31
N ASN A 45 5.72 -3.67 3.29
CA ASN A 45 6.86 -3.96 2.45
C ASN A 45 7.81 -2.74 2.46
N PRO A 46 9.01 -2.87 3.03
CA PRO A 46 9.55 -4.01 3.78
C PRO A 46 8.79 -4.27 5.09
N ALA A 47 8.85 -5.51 5.60
CA ALA A 47 8.22 -5.90 6.86
C ALA A 47 8.76 -5.07 8.03
N THR A 48 7.84 -4.56 8.87
CA THR A 48 8.20 -3.71 10.02
C THR A 48 8.50 -4.56 11.24
N VAL A 49 9.66 -4.33 11.84
CA VAL A 49 10.10 -4.97 13.08
C VAL A 49 10.34 -3.87 14.12
N ASP A 50 9.66 -3.97 15.25
CA ASP A 50 9.91 -3.16 16.42
C ASP A 50 10.40 -4.07 17.54
N LEU A 51 11.67 -3.94 17.91
CA LEU A 51 12.35 -4.87 18.82
C LEU A 51 13.08 -4.12 19.93
N ASN A 52 12.81 -4.52 21.18
CA ASN A 52 13.68 -4.11 22.28
C ASN A 52 14.98 -4.93 22.21
N PHE A 53 16.01 -4.29 21.64
CA PHE A 53 17.29 -4.93 21.32
C PHE A 53 17.99 -5.48 22.57
N ASP A 54 18.04 -4.72 23.65
CA ASP A 54 18.76 -5.11 24.87
C ASP A 54 18.10 -6.31 25.56
N ARG A 55 16.76 -6.33 25.59
CA ARG A 55 16.03 -7.45 26.17
C ARG A 55 16.15 -8.70 25.31
N ALA A 56 16.11 -8.55 23.98
CA ALA A 56 16.32 -9.66 23.06
C ALA A 56 17.73 -10.26 23.23
N LEU A 57 18.74 -9.42 23.32
CA LEU A 57 20.12 -9.84 23.52
C LEU A 57 20.30 -10.57 24.85
N TYR A 58 19.75 -10.01 25.96
CA TYR A 58 19.78 -10.65 27.27
C TYR A 58 19.21 -12.08 27.21
N TRP A 59 18.02 -12.26 26.64
CA TRP A 59 17.41 -13.59 26.57
C TRP A 59 18.17 -14.57 25.67
N VAL A 60 18.75 -14.10 24.58
CA VAL A 60 19.58 -14.93 23.68
C VAL A 60 20.91 -15.30 24.37
N GLU A 61 21.49 -14.43 25.19
CA GLU A 61 22.68 -14.72 26.00
C GLU A 61 22.39 -15.71 27.13
N THR A 62 21.23 -15.58 27.79
CA THR A 62 20.75 -16.49 28.85
C THR A 62 20.43 -17.88 28.32
N GLY A 63 20.31 -18.05 27.00
CA GLY A 63 20.11 -19.36 26.38
C GLY A 63 18.65 -19.66 25.96
N ALA A 64 17.79 -18.63 25.86
CA ALA A 64 16.47 -18.81 25.29
C ALA A 64 16.57 -19.26 23.82
N GLN A 65 15.78 -20.26 23.43
CA GLN A 65 15.80 -20.86 22.11
C GLN A 65 14.77 -20.17 21.17
N PRO A 66 15.19 -19.41 20.15
CA PRO A 66 14.27 -18.84 19.18
C PRO A 66 13.75 -19.88 18.21
N THR A 67 12.53 -19.71 17.75
CA THR A 67 12.01 -20.40 16.56
C THR A 67 12.73 -19.90 15.31
N ASP A 68 12.69 -20.66 14.20
CA ASP A 68 13.46 -20.33 12.99
C ASP A 68 13.09 -18.96 12.42
N THR A 69 11.79 -18.62 12.38
CA THR A 69 11.33 -17.29 11.94
C THR A 69 11.90 -16.18 12.82
N VAL A 70 11.79 -16.31 14.15
CA VAL A 70 12.35 -15.34 15.09
C VAL A 70 13.86 -15.25 14.97
N ARG A 71 14.55 -16.38 14.78
CA ARG A 71 15.99 -16.41 14.56
C ARG A 71 16.39 -15.56 13.36
N ASN A 72 15.66 -15.66 12.25
CA ASN A 72 15.92 -14.85 11.05
C ASN A 72 15.67 -13.35 11.32
N ILE A 73 14.59 -12.99 12.02
CA ILE A 73 14.34 -11.61 12.43
C ILE A 73 15.48 -11.09 13.33
N LEU A 74 15.88 -11.84 14.35
CA LEU A 74 16.97 -11.43 15.25
C LEU A 74 18.33 -11.33 14.54
N LYS A 75 18.57 -12.13 13.48
CA LYS A 75 19.75 -11.98 12.62
C LYS A 75 19.70 -10.68 11.82
N THR A 76 18.52 -10.36 11.27
CA THR A 76 18.32 -9.13 10.49
C THR A 76 18.52 -7.89 11.36
N GLU A 77 18.03 -7.90 12.60
CA GLU A 77 18.22 -6.82 13.58
C GLU A 77 19.64 -6.76 14.19
N GLY A 78 20.45 -7.79 13.99
CA GLY A 78 21.84 -7.81 14.45
C GLY A 78 22.07 -8.32 15.86
N VAL A 79 21.03 -8.87 16.52
CA VAL A 79 21.18 -9.42 17.90
C VAL A 79 22.22 -10.54 17.97
N TYR A 80 22.27 -11.40 16.96
CA TYR A 80 23.26 -12.46 16.86
C TYR A 80 24.67 -11.94 16.58
N MET A 81 24.79 -10.84 15.81
CA MET A 81 26.08 -10.17 15.56
C MET A 81 26.63 -9.58 16.86
N MET A 82 25.80 -8.88 17.63
CA MET A 82 26.21 -8.32 18.94
C MET A 82 26.58 -9.45 19.93
N LYS A 83 25.77 -10.53 19.99
CA LYS A 83 26.12 -11.69 20.82
C LYS A 83 27.48 -12.28 20.45
N HIS A 84 27.80 -12.40 19.15
CA HIS A 84 29.10 -12.87 18.67
C HIS A 84 30.23 -11.95 19.10
N LEU A 85 30.07 -10.65 18.92
CA LEU A 85 31.06 -9.63 19.33
C LEU A 85 31.29 -9.64 20.84
N ARG A 86 30.21 -9.67 21.65
CA ARG A 86 30.35 -9.82 23.11
C ARG A 86 31.06 -11.12 23.53
N GLY A 87 30.80 -12.20 22.79
CA GLY A 87 31.53 -13.46 22.97
C GLY A 87 33.02 -13.32 22.67
N GLY A 88 33.41 -12.50 21.69
CA GLY A 88 34.81 -12.19 21.39
C GLY A 88 35.47 -11.36 22.48
N VAL A 89 34.78 -10.35 23.02
CA VAL A 89 35.23 -9.55 24.17
C VAL A 89 35.47 -10.45 25.40
N LYS A 90 34.53 -11.33 25.73
CA LYS A 90 34.66 -12.31 26.83
C LYS A 90 35.87 -13.25 26.67
N LYS A 91 36.29 -13.53 25.43
CA LYS A 91 37.48 -14.35 25.11
C LYS A 91 38.76 -13.54 24.99
N GLY A 92 38.71 -12.22 25.16
CA GLY A 92 39.88 -11.34 25.07
C GLY A 92 40.39 -11.07 23.64
N ALA A 93 39.56 -11.33 22.61
CA ALA A 93 39.97 -11.14 21.22
C ALA A 93 40.03 -9.65 20.82
N PHE A 94 39.25 -8.79 21.43
CA PHE A 94 39.19 -7.33 21.20
C PHE A 94 38.39 -6.66 22.31
N ASP A 95 38.56 -5.31 22.43
CA ASP A 95 37.89 -4.49 23.42
C ASP A 95 36.42 -4.21 23.09
N GLU A 96 35.64 -3.82 24.09
CA GLU A 96 34.22 -3.49 23.94
C GLU A 96 33.98 -2.31 22.99
N ALA A 97 34.84 -1.29 23.02
CA ALA A 97 34.79 -0.16 22.09
C ALA A 97 34.99 -0.62 20.62
N ALA A 98 35.88 -1.58 20.40
CA ALA A 98 36.10 -2.17 19.08
C ALA A 98 34.90 -3.02 18.61
N ALA A 99 34.25 -3.73 19.55
CA ALA A 99 33.03 -4.47 19.27
C ALA A 99 31.88 -3.53 18.82
N GLN A 100 31.66 -2.44 19.52
CA GLN A 100 30.64 -1.43 19.15
C GLN A 100 30.92 -0.84 17.77
N LYS A 101 32.13 -0.39 17.48
CA LYS A 101 32.51 0.13 16.16
C LYS A 101 32.23 -0.86 15.03
N LYS A 102 32.53 -2.15 15.22
CA LYS A 102 32.22 -3.20 14.24
C LYS A 102 30.73 -3.41 14.07
N PHE A 103 29.95 -3.30 15.14
CA PHE A 103 28.51 -3.42 15.09
C PHE A 103 27.86 -2.24 14.35
N ASP A 104 28.32 -1.01 14.64
CA ASP A 104 27.82 0.20 13.99
C ASP A 104 28.14 0.22 12.49
N ALA A 105 29.35 -0.19 12.10
CA ALA A 105 29.70 -0.34 10.69
C ALA A 105 28.79 -1.36 9.99
N TRP A 106 28.58 -2.51 10.59
CA TRP A 106 27.66 -3.52 10.06
C TRP A 106 26.21 -3.00 9.93
N LYS A 107 25.74 -2.26 10.96
CA LYS A 107 24.38 -1.68 10.96
C LYS A 107 24.23 -0.62 9.87
N ALA A 108 25.23 0.22 9.67
CA ALA A 108 25.24 1.24 8.60
C ALA A 108 25.19 0.60 7.20
N ASP A 109 25.95 -0.46 6.95
CA ASP A 109 25.93 -1.16 5.67
C ASP A 109 24.58 -1.87 5.43
N LYS A 110 24.02 -2.44 6.48
CA LYS A 110 22.69 -3.06 6.43
C LYS A 110 21.59 -2.03 6.11
N GLN A 111 21.67 -0.85 6.76
CA GLN A 111 20.71 0.23 6.54
C GLN A 111 20.76 0.74 5.09
N LYS A 112 21.95 0.95 4.53
CA LYS A 112 22.11 1.32 3.11
C LYS A 112 21.43 0.32 2.17
N GLY A 113 21.54 -0.99 2.46
CA GLY A 113 20.87 -2.03 1.69
C GLY A 113 19.34 -1.93 1.77
N LEU A 114 18.79 -1.69 2.96
CA LEU A 114 17.34 -1.51 3.16
C LEU A 114 16.82 -0.24 2.47
N ASP A 115 17.56 0.86 2.59
CA ASP A 115 17.20 2.14 1.96
C ASP A 115 17.22 2.02 0.43
N ALA A 116 18.20 1.29 -0.14
CA ALA A 116 18.25 1.03 -1.58
C ALA A 116 17.03 0.22 -2.08
N VAL A 117 16.62 -0.80 -1.33
CA VAL A 117 15.41 -1.59 -1.64
C VAL A 117 14.16 -0.73 -1.53
N ALA A 118 14.01 0.03 -0.44
CA ALA A 118 12.87 0.92 -0.23
C ALA A 118 12.77 2.01 -1.32
N ALA A 119 13.90 2.58 -1.72
CA ALA A 119 13.96 3.55 -2.83
C ALA A 119 13.57 2.92 -4.17
N GLY A 120 14.00 1.68 -4.44
CA GLY A 120 13.62 0.92 -5.63
C GLY A 120 12.11 0.66 -5.70
N GLU A 121 11.52 0.22 -4.60
CA GLU A 121 10.07 -0.01 -4.51
C GLU A 121 9.26 1.28 -4.64
N ALA A 122 9.72 2.38 -4.02
CA ALA A 122 9.06 3.67 -4.14
C ALA A 122 9.07 4.18 -5.60
N LYS A 123 10.16 3.97 -6.34
CA LYS A 123 10.25 4.28 -7.77
C LYS A 123 9.29 3.42 -8.58
N ALA A 124 9.30 2.11 -8.37
CA ALA A 124 8.40 1.18 -9.07
C ALA A 124 6.92 1.51 -8.83
N LYS A 125 6.53 1.87 -7.60
CA LYS A 125 5.17 2.32 -7.29
C LYS A 125 4.80 3.62 -8.00
N LYS A 126 5.71 4.61 -8.04
CA LYS A 126 5.49 5.87 -8.75
C LYS A 126 5.30 5.65 -10.25
N GLU A 127 6.12 4.79 -10.85
CA GLU A 127 6.01 4.44 -12.28
C GLU A 127 4.71 3.69 -12.60
N ALA A 128 4.26 2.78 -11.70
CA ALA A 128 3.00 2.08 -11.85
C ALA A 128 1.81 3.07 -11.81
N ILE A 129 1.79 3.97 -10.82
CA ILE A 129 0.76 5.01 -10.69
C ILE A 129 0.77 5.95 -11.91
N ALA A 130 1.95 6.35 -12.40
CA ALA A 130 2.07 7.20 -13.59
C ALA A 130 1.47 6.52 -14.82
N LYS A 131 1.74 5.22 -15.04
CA LYS A 131 1.17 4.44 -16.14
C LYS A 131 -0.35 4.30 -16.02
N GLU A 132 -0.87 4.08 -14.82
CA GLU A 132 -2.32 4.03 -14.57
C GLU A 132 -2.98 5.39 -14.89
N LEU A 133 -2.40 6.50 -14.43
CA LEU A 133 -2.90 7.84 -14.72
C LEU A 133 -2.88 8.18 -16.22
N GLU A 134 -1.87 7.73 -16.95
CA GLU A 134 -1.82 7.90 -18.40
C GLU A 134 -2.90 7.07 -19.10
N ALA A 135 -3.12 5.84 -18.65
CA ALA A 135 -4.19 4.99 -19.16
C ALA A 135 -5.58 5.60 -18.90
N GLU A 136 -5.80 6.09 -17.68
CA GLU A 136 -7.06 6.78 -17.32
C GLU A 136 -7.28 8.04 -18.15
N LYS A 137 -6.25 8.85 -18.37
CA LYS A 137 -6.36 10.05 -19.23
C LYS A 137 -6.81 9.69 -20.65
N LYS A 138 -6.22 8.66 -21.24
CA LYS A 138 -6.62 8.17 -22.58
C LYS A 138 -8.09 7.71 -22.62
N VAL A 139 -8.52 6.99 -21.59
CA VAL A 139 -9.91 6.53 -21.47
C VAL A 139 -10.85 7.72 -21.28
N ASN A 140 -10.50 8.68 -20.41
CA ASN A 140 -11.29 9.88 -20.19
C ASN A 140 -11.41 10.76 -21.43
N GLU A 141 -10.33 10.92 -22.22
CA GLU A 141 -10.37 11.62 -23.49
C GLU A 141 -11.28 10.91 -24.52
N ALA A 142 -11.23 9.58 -24.56
CA ALA A 142 -12.11 8.80 -25.45
C ALA A 142 -13.58 8.93 -25.04
N ILE A 143 -13.87 8.92 -23.73
CA ILE A 143 -15.22 9.14 -23.20
C ILE A 143 -15.67 10.58 -23.48
N ALA A 144 -14.82 11.58 -23.25
CA ALA A 144 -15.15 12.98 -23.54
C ALA A 144 -15.50 13.21 -25.02
N LYS A 145 -14.76 12.61 -25.95
CA LYS A 145 -15.09 12.65 -27.38
C LYS A 145 -16.45 12.03 -27.67
N LYS A 146 -16.74 10.83 -27.12
CA LYS A 146 -18.04 10.19 -27.31
C LYS A 146 -19.19 10.99 -26.71
N VAL A 147 -18.98 11.63 -25.56
CA VAL A 147 -19.99 12.49 -24.91
C VAL A 147 -20.20 13.76 -25.74
N ALA A 148 -19.13 14.35 -26.28
CA ALA A 148 -19.23 15.50 -27.16
C ALA A 148 -19.99 15.18 -28.47
N GLU A 149 -19.69 14.04 -29.09
CA GLU A 149 -20.41 13.56 -30.27
C GLU A 149 -21.90 13.30 -29.99
N LYS A 150 -22.22 12.66 -28.85
CA LYS A 150 -23.61 12.47 -28.45
C LYS A 150 -24.34 13.77 -28.21
N LYS A 151 -23.72 14.72 -27.50
CA LYS A 151 -24.30 16.04 -27.27
C LYS A 151 -24.52 16.82 -28.56
N ALA A 152 -23.57 16.73 -29.51
CA ALA A 152 -23.72 17.35 -30.83
C ALA A 152 -24.85 16.70 -31.63
N ALA A 153 -24.97 15.37 -31.58
CA ALA A 153 -26.09 14.66 -32.22
C ALA A 153 -27.44 14.99 -31.61
N GLU A 154 -27.53 15.07 -30.27
CA GLU A 154 -28.75 15.47 -29.57
C GLU A 154 -29.12 16.95 -29.83
N ALA A 155 -28.13 17.83 -29.94
CA ALA A 155 -28.36 19.24 -30.27
C ALA A 155 -28.84 19.39 -31.73
N ALA A 156 -28.25 18.62 -32.67
CA ALA A 156 -28.71 18.57 -34.05
C ALA A 156 -30.14 18.02 -34.17
N ALA A 157 -30.46 16.93 -33.48
CA ALA A 157 -31.80 16.36 -33.45
C ALA A 157 -32.84 17.31 -32.84
N LYS A 158 -32.47 18.06 -31.79
CA LYS A 158 -33.33 19.10 -31.20
C LYS A 158 -33.56 20.27 -32.15
N ALA A 159 -32.52 20.74 -32.85
CA ALA A 159 -32.62 21.80 -33.84
C ALA A 159 -33.48 21.40 -35.04
N GLU A 160 -33.39 20.16 -35.52
CA GLU A 160 -34.27 19.64 -36.56
C GLU A 160 -35.72 19.50 -36.10
N ALA A 161 -35.94 19.04 -34.85
CA ALA A 161 -37.29 18.98 -34.28
C ALA A 161 -37.94 20.34 -34.07
N GLU A 162 -37.15 21.36 -33.70
CA GLU A 162 -37.59 22.73 -33.55
C GLU A 162 -37.86 23.40 -34.91
N ALA A 163 -36.99 23.15 -35.90
CA ALA A 163 -37.21 23.60 -37.28
C ALA A 163 -38.48 22.95 -37.94
N ALA A 164 -38.71 21.67 -37.66
CA ALA A 164 -39.92 20.97 -38.13
C ALA A 164 -41.18 21.54 -37.47
N LYS A 165 -41.17 21.85 -36.19
CA LYS A 165 -42.29 22.50 -35.51
C LYS A 165 -42.56 23.89 -36.02
N ALA A 166 -41.52 24.71 -36.26
CA ALA A 166 -41.64 26.05 -36.81
C ALA A 166 -42.17 26.01 -38.27
N ALA A 167 -41.81 25.01 -39.05
CA ALA A 167 -42.36 24.80 -40.40
C ALA A 167 -43.84 24.38 -40.37
N GLU A 168 -44.26 23.58 -39.41
CA GLU A 168 -45.64 23.13 -39.21
C GLU A 168 -46.54 24.29 -38.73
N GLU A 169 -46.01 25.15 -37.86
CA GLU A 169 -46.69 26.34 -37.37
C GLU A 169 -46.81 27.42 -38.44
N ALA A 170 -45.82 27.58 -39.29
CA ALA A 170 -45.87 28.48 -40.46
C ALA A 170 -46.84 27.99 -41.57
N ALA A 171 -47.03 26.67 -41.68
CA ALA A 171 -48.00 26.09 -42.60
C ALA A 171 -49.45 26.17 -42.09
N ALA A 172 -49.63 26.29 -40.76
CA ALA A 172 -50.98 26.45 -40.15
C ALA A 172 -51.46 27.91 -40.14
N GLU A 173 -50.60 28.91 -40.40
CA GLU A 173 -50.92 30.34 -40.35
C GLU A 173 -51.15 30.95 -41.77
N ALA A 174 -51.29 30.17 -42.84
CA ALA A 174 -51.64 30.64 -44.15
C ALA A 174 -53.15 30.92 -44.25
N PRO A 175 -53.65 32.20 -44.32
CA PRO A 175 -55.04 32.48 -44.40
C PRO A 175 -55.59 32.06 -45.75
N ALA A 176 -56.73 31.37 -45.73
CA ALA A 176 -57.55 31.07 -46.91
C ALA A 176 -58.15 32.36 -47.42
N GLU A 177 -57.56 32.93 -48.44
CA GLU A 177 -58.15 34.02 -49.20
C GLU A 177 -59.09 33.43 -50.26
N ALA A 178 -60.39 33.51 -49.98
CA ALA A 178 -61.44 33.13 -50.91
C ALA A 178 -61.66 34.27 -51.93
N PRO A 179 -61.76 33.95 -53.20
CA PRO A 179 -62.01 34.96 -54.24
C PRO A 179 -63.46 35.38 -54.20
N ALA A 180 -63.74 36.67 -54.03
CA ALA A 180 -65.01 37.26 -54.27
C ALA A 180 -65.28 37.49 -55.76
N GLU A 181 -66.27 36.83 -56.31
CA GLU A 181 -66.82 37.11 -57.62
C GLU A 181 -67.45 38.48 -57.72
N PRO A 182 -67.36 39.15 -58.86
CA PRO A 182 -68.09 40.38 -59.13
C PRO A 182 -69.44 40.09 -59.73
N ALA A 183 -70.46 40.48 -59.09
CA ALA A 183 -71.80 40.55 -59.70
C ALA A 183 -71.96 41.87 -60.50
N ALA A 184 -72.29 41.69 -61.75
CA ALA A 184 -72.65 42.66 -62.70
C ALA A 184 -74.10 43.15 -62.51
N GLU A 185 -74.32 44.36 -63.08
CA GLU A 185 -75.60 44.90 -63.71
C GLU A 185 -76.52 45.72 -62.85
N ALA A 186 -76.80 46.80 -63.27
CA ALA A 186 -77.60 47.50 -64.27
C ALA A 186 -77.91 48.92 -63.76
#